data_6e9250c8b3626eeac0a7a899ea60f37c
#
_entry.id   6e9250c8b3626eeac0a7a899ea60f37c
#
_cell.length_a   1.000
_cell.length_b   1.000
_cell.length_c   1.000
_cell.angle_alpha   90.00
_cell.angle_beta   90.00
_cell.angle_gamma   90.00
#
_symmetry.space_group_name_H-M   'P 1'
#
loop_
_entity.id
_entity.type
_entity.pdbx_description
1 polymer ?
#
loop_
_entity_poly.entity_id
_entity_poly.type
_entity_poly.pdbx_seq_one_letter_code
_entity_poly.pdbx_strand_id
1 'polypeptide(L)'
;LISDDPQASQRLTLLLELLTTIAKSWPSEYTLEANKHAIQILGGYGYTREYPVERLYRDNRLNPIHEGSHGIHGLDLLGRKVNLAGGVTLAIFEEEMQPALDAAVASESLNAMGKALGDVWGLVKQTVETVNQEADTVTRLSSATPFLDAFGHVVIAWLWLRQALVAQEALQSGAQADADFYEGKVAACQFFYRYHLPQAAEKLRYVASQDRSVLDTQASWFTGQ
;
A
#
# COMPACT_ATOMS: atom_id res chain seq x y z
N LEU A 1 -11.70 -8.04 -17.36
CA LEU A 1 -11.82 -9.27 -16.55
C LEU A 1 -12.53 -10.42 -17.29
N ILE A 2 -12.72 -10.29 -18.58
CA ILE A 2 -13.35 -11.31 -19.41
C ILE A 2 -12.20 -12.01 -20.15
N SER A 3 -11.72 -13.09 -19.59
CA SER A 3 -10.95 -14.10 -20.32
C SER A 3 -11.92 -15.23 -20.69
N ASP A 4 -11.85 -15.71 -21.91
CA ASP A 4 -12.60 -16.91 -22.34
C ASP A 4 -12.07 -18.19 -21.68
N ASP A 5 -10.90 -18.10 -21.04
CA ASP A 5 -10.33 -19.16 -20.22
C ASP A 5 -10.85 -19.05 -18.77
N PRO A 6 -11.61 -20.04 -18.27
CA PRO A 6 -12.15 -20.04 -16.92
C PRO A 6 -11.08 -19.97 -15.82
N GLN A 7 -9.90 -20.56 -16.03
CA GLN A 7 -8.81 -20.53 -15.03
C GLN A 7 -8.18 -19.15 -14.96
N ALA A 8 -7.91 -18.52 -16.10
CA ALA A 8 -7.42 -17.16 -16.15
C ALA A 8 -8.43 -16.16 -15.54
N SER A 9 -9.73 -16.34 -15.81
CA SER A 9 -10.80 -15.51 -15.23
C SER A 9 -10.86 -15.65 -13.71
N GLN A 10 -10.75 -16.87 -13.17
CA GLN A 10 -10.73 -17.12 -11.74
C GLN A 10 -9.50 -16.47 -11.07
N ARG A 11 -8.30 -16.63 -11.68
CA ARG A 11 -7.07 -16.01 -11.22
C ARG A 11 -7.21 -14.47 -11.12
N LEU A 12 -7.71 -13.83 -12.18
CA LEU A 12 -7.93 -12.38 -12.20
C LEU A 12 -8.96 -11.93 -11.16
N THR A 13 -9.99 -12.73 -10.92
CA THR A 13 -10.99 -12.46 -9.88
C THR A 13 -10.35 -12.48 -8.48
N LEU A 14 -9.52 -13.46 -8.17
CA LEU A 14 -8.81 -13.55 -6.89
C LEU A 14 -7.82 -12.40 -6.70
N LEU A 15 -7.10 -12.00 -7.75
CA LEU A 15 -6.21 -10.84 -7.72
C LEU A 15 -7.01 -9.55 -7.48
N LEU A 16 -8.12 -9.36 -8.19
CA LEU A 16 -9.01 -8.22 -7.99
C LEU A 16 -9.55 -8.16 -6.56
N GLU A 17 -10.00 -9.30 -6.02
CA GLU A 17 -10.46 -9.39 -4.64
C GLU A 17 -9.38 -8.93 -3.65
N LEU A 18 -8.15 -9.37 -3.81
CA LEU A 18 -7.04 -8.95 -2.95
C LEU A 18 -6.79 -7.45 -3.05
N LEU A 19 -6.72 -6.89 -4.27
CA LEU A 19 -6.32 -5.51 -4.50
C LEU A 19 -7.44 -4.48 -4.28
N THR A 20 -8.71 -4.89 -4.26
CA THR A 20 -9.85 -3.96 -4.13
C THR A 20 -9.79 -3.13 -2.85
N THR A 21 -9.41 -3.73 -1.71
CA THR A 21 -9.28 -3.01 -0.43
C THR A 21 -8.16 -1.98 -0.47
N ILE A 22 -7.06 -2.31 -1.14
CA ILE A 22 -5.92 -1.39 -1.33
C ILE A 22 -6.33 -0.24 -2.25
N ALA A 23 -6.92 -0.57 -3.41
CA ALA A 23 -7.31 0.42 -4.42
C ALA A 23 -8.32 1.45 -3.89
N LYS A 24 -9.19 1.04 -2.95
CA LYS A 24 -10.13 1.95 -2.29
C LYS A 24 -9.48 2.72 -1.16
N SER A 25 -8.77 2.04 -0.28
CA SER A 25 -8.44 2.58 1.04
C SER A 25 -7.14 3.37 1.06
N TRP A 26 -6.06 2.84 0.49
CA TRP A 26 -4.77 3.50 0.50
C TRP A 26 -4.78 4.87 -0.22
N PRO A 27 -5.33 5.00 -1.46
CA PRO A 27 -5.42 6.30 -2.11
C PRO A 27 -6.31 7.30 -1.34
N SER A 28 -7.37 6.84 -0.68
CA SER A 28 -8.24 7.70 0.12
C SER A 28 -7.47 8.41 1.24
N GLU A 29 -6.62 7.71 1.98
CA GLU A 29 -5.80 8.27 3.05
C GLU A 29 -4.67 9.16 2.48
N TYR A 30 -3.93 8.67 1.49
CA TYR A 30 -2.78 9.40 0.95
C TYR A 30 -3.15 10.62 0.11
N THR A 31 -4.31 10.63 -0.53
CA THR A 31 -4.83 11.84 -1.20
C THR A 31 -5.21 12.89 -0.16
N LEU A 32 -5.74 12.49 0.99
CA LEU A 32 -6.01 13.40 2.10
C LEU A 32 -4.71 14.01 2.65
N GLU A 33 -3.65 13.22 2.83
CA GLU A 33 -2.32 13.74 3.20
C GLU A 33 -1.77 14.70 2.13
N ALA A 34 -1.94 14.42 0.85
CA ALA A 34 -1.55 15.33 -0.23
C ALA A 34 -2.29 16.66 -0.14
N ASN A 35 -3.60 16.67 0.13
CA ASN A 35 -4.36 17.89 0.34
C ASN A 35 -3.89 18.67 1.60
N LYS A 36 -3.57 17.98 2.69
CA LYS A 36 -2.97 18.57 3.89
C LYS A 36 -1.65 19.29 3.55
N HIS A 37 -0.78 18.64 2.78
CA HIS A 37 0.46 19.27 2.34
C HIS A 37 0.23 20.47 1.42
N ALA A 38 -0.77 20.44 0.54
CA ALA A 38 -1.12 21.57 -0.32
C ALA A 38 -1.54 22.79 0.50
N ILE A 39 -2.35 22.60 1.56
CA ILE A 39 -2.70 23.68 2.51
C ILE A 39 -1.44 24.21 3.20
N GLN A 40 -0.57 23.32 3.66
CA GLN A 40 0.66 23.70 4.36
C GLN A 40 1.63 24.50 3.48
N ILE A 41 1.77 24.12 2.19
CA ILE A 41 2.61 24.83 1.21
C ILE A 41 2.11 26.26 0.97
N LEU A 42 0.79 26.45 0.90
CA LEU A 42 0.17 27.79 0.74
C LEU A 42 0.16 28.61 2.03
N GLY A 43 0.51 28.04 3.18
CA GLY A 43 0.49 28.72 4.47
C GLY A 43 -0.89 29.26 4.82
N GLY A 44 -0.98 30.49 5.35
CA GLY A 44 -2.25 31.11 5.71
C GLY A 44 -3.26 31.22 4.56
N TYR A 45 -2.80 31.39 3.34
CA TYR A 45 -3.67 31.41 2.15
C TYR A 45 -4.36 30.05 1.91
N GLY A 46 -3.71 28.94 2.18
CA GLY A 46 -4.29 27.59 2.05
C GLY A 46 -5.47 27.34 2.99
N TYR A 47 -5.56 28.10 4.07
CA TYR A 47 -6.65 28.02 5.04
C TYR A 47 -7.88 28.86 4.62
N THR A 48 -7.72 29.84 3.74
CA THR A 48 -8.80 30.73 3.30
C THR A 48 -9.65 30.10 2.21
N ARG A 49 -10.89 30.57 2.05
CA ARG A 49 -11.82 30.12 1.00
C ARG A 49 -11.51 30.66 -0.39
N GLU A 50 -10.59 31.61 -0.50
CA GLU A 50 -10.14 32.18 -1.77
C GLU A 50 -9.35 31.16 -2.60
N TYR A 51 -8.74 30.17 -1.93
CA TYR A 51 -8.01 29.07 -2.57
C TYR A 51 -8.79 27.75 -2.42
N PRO A 52 -8.89 26.93 -3.48
CA PRO A 52 -9.74 25.73 -3.47
C PRO A 52 -9.22 24.58 -2.59
N VAL A 53 -7.98 24.65 -2.10
CA VAL A 53 -7.32 23.54 -1.41
C VAL A 53 -7.99 23.14 -0.10
N GLU A 54 -8.56 24.10 0.66
CA GLU A 54 -9.30 23.81 1.89
C GLU A 54 -10.57 23.00 1.60
N ARG A 55 -11.27 23.33 0.50
CA ARG A 55 -12.45 22.61 0.06
C ARG A 55 -12.08 21.19 -0.41
N LEU A 56 -11.02 21.04 -1.19
CA LEU A 56 -10.54 19.74 -1.65
C LEU A 56 -10.16 18.83 -0.46
N TYR A 57 -9.51 19.38 0.57
CA TYR A 57 -9.22 18.64 1.80
C TYR A 57 -10.50 18.15 2.48
N ARG A 58 -11.47 19.03 2.67
CA ARG A 58 -12.75 18.73 3.33
C ARG A 58 -13.55 17.70 2.53
N ASP A 59 -13.67 17.88 1.21
CA ASP A 59 -14.43 17.00 0.33
C ASP A 59 -13.79 15.61 0.28
N ASN A 60 -12.46 15.56 0.17
CA ASN A 60 -11.72 14.31 0.14
C ASN A 60 -11.78 13.54 1.47
N ARG A 61 -12.01 14.22 2.61
CA ARG A 61 -12.16 13.56 3.91
C ARG A 61 -13.29 12.54 3.97
N LEU A 62 -14.26 12.66 3.07
CA LEU A 62 -15.34 11.68 2.94
C LEU A 62 -14.84 10.31 2.43
N ASN A 63 -13.82 10.30 1.56
CA ASN A 63 -13.34 9.09 0.91
C ASN A 63 -12.88 7.98 1.88
N PRO A 64 -12.17 8.25 2.98
CA PRO A 64 -11.84 7.21 3.97
C PRO A 64 -13.02 6.69 4.78
N ILE A 65 -14.22 7.30 4.67
CA ILE A 65 -15.39 6.99 5.50
C ILE A 65 -16.42 6.14 4.75
N HIS A 66 -16.82 6.57 3.53
CA HIS A 66 -17.91 5.94 2.77
C HIS A 66 -17.45 4.67 2.05
N GLU A 67 -18.40 3.82 1.67
CA GLU A 67 -18.16 2.53 0.97
C GLU A 67 -17.16 1.61 1.71
N GLY A 68 -17.29 1.57 3.02
CA GLY A 68 -16.36 0.90 3.92
C GLY A 68 -15.26 1.83 4.40
N SER A 69 -15.17 1.99 5.71
CA SER A 69 -14.09 2.78 6.32
C SER A 69 -12.75 2.05 6.19
N HIS A 70 -11.67 2.80 6.38
CA HIS A 70 -10.30 2.28 6.35
C HIS A 70 -10.12 1.04 7.25
N GLY A 71 -10.63 1.07 8.49
CA GLY A 71 -10.57 -0.06 9.40
C GLY A 71 -11.34 -1.29 8.90
N ILE A 72 -12.51 -1.12 8.28
CA ILE A 72 -13.29 -2.24 7.69
C ILE A 72 -12.51 -2.90 6.56
N HIS A 73 -11.87 -2.11 5.69
CA HIS A 73 -11.02 -2.67 4.63
C HIS A 73 -9.79 -3.41 5.20
N GLY A 74 -9.23 -2.93 6.32
CA GLY A 74 -8.15 -3.63 7.02
C GLY A 74 -8.60 -4.99 7.53
N LEU A 75 -9.74 -5.04 8.22
CA LEU A 75 -10.32 -6.29 8.71
C LEU A 75 -10.64 -7.27 7.57
N ASP A 76 -11.19 -6.78 6.45
CA ASP A 76 -11.48 -7.61 5.28
C ASP A 76 -10.19 -8.13 4.62
N LEU A 77 -9.16 -7.30 4.49
CA LEU A 77 -7.88 -7.71 3.93
C LEU A 77 -7.21 -8.78 4.77
N LEU A 78 -6.93 -8.50 6.05
CA LEU A 78 -6.19 -9.39 6.93
C LEU A 78 -7.00 -10.62 7.34
N GLY A 79 -8.29 -10.45 7.61
CA GLY A 79 -9.14 -11.54 8.09
C GLY A 79 -9.60 -12.50 6.99
N ARG A 80 -9.83 -12.00 5.78
CA ARG A 80 -10.43 -12.78 4.70
C ARG A 80 -9.60 -12.84 3.43
N LYS A 81 -9.24 -11.69 2.83
CA LYS A 81 -8.75 -11.65 1.44
C LYS A 81 -7.38 -12.29 1.26
N VAL A 82 -6.46 -12.12 2.21
CA VAL A 82 -5.16 -12.80 2.17
C VAL A 82 -5.28 -14.32 2.31
N ASN A 83 -6.40 -14.81 2.86
CA ASN A 83 -6.68 -16.22 3.11
C ASN A 83 -7.65 -16.86 2.08
N LEU A 84 -8.14 -16.09 1.10
CA LEU A 84 -9.05 -16.61 0.06
C LEU A 84 -8.42 -17.79 -0.69
N ALA A 85 -9.26 -18.80 -0.95
CA ALA A 85 -8.87 -20.03 -1.65
C ALA A 85 -7.62 -20.69 -1.04
N GLY A 86 -7.52 -20.70 0.31
CA GLY A 86 -6.38 -21.30 1.00
C GLY A 86 -5.10 -20.45 0.97
N GLY A 87 -5.22 -19.12 0.78
CA GLY A 87 -4.08 -18.19 0.76
C GLY A 87 -3.43 -18.02 -0.62
N VAL A 88 -4.00 -18.60 -1.67
CA VAL A 88 -3.45 -18.52 -3.04
C VAL A 88 -3.40 -17.08 -3.58
N THR A 89 -4.18 -16.15 -3.03
CA THR A 89 -4.20 -14.74 -3.46
C THR A 89 -2.84 -14.06 -3.32
N LEU A 90 -2.09 -14.38 -2.26
CA LEU A 90 -0.73 -13.85 -2.07
C LEU A 90 0.24 -14.43 -3.11
N ALA A 91 0.14 -15.72 -3.42
CA ALA A 91 0.94 -16.35 -4.45
C ALA A 91 0.65 -15.76 -5.85
N ILE A 92 -0.63 -15.53 -6.17
CA ILE A 92 -1.03 -14.87 -7.42
C ILE A 92 -0.44 -13.46 -7.51
N PHE A 93 -0.47 -12.68 -6.43
CA PHE A 93 0.12 -11.34 -6.44
C PHE A 93 1.65 -11.37 -6.55
N GLU A 94 2.30 -12.34 -5.89
CA GLU A 94 3.74 -12.56 -6.03
C GLU A 94 4.14 -12.85 -7.47
N GLU A 95 3.40 -13.74 -8.16
CA GLU A 95 3.62 -14.03 -9.57
C GLU A 95 3.44 -12.80 -10.48
N GLU A 96 2.47 -11.92 -10.19
CA GLU A 96 2.30 -10.65 -10.91
C GLU A 96 3.44 -9.65 -10.65
N MET A 97 4.02 -9.68 -9.47
CA MET A 97 5.12 -8.79 -9.07
C MET A 97 6.47 -9.27 -9.60
N GLN A 98 6.66 -10.58 -9.72
CA GLN A 98 7.95 -11.21 -10.01
C GLN A 98 8.66 -10.67 -11.26
N PRO A 99 7.99 -10.47 -12.41
CA PRO A 99 8.66 -9.92 -13.60
C PRO A 99 9.30 -8.55 -13.36
N ALA A 100 8.65 -7.69 -12.57
CA ALA A 100 9.20 -6.37 -12.23
C ALA A 100 10.38 -6.49 -11.25
N LEU A 101 10.32 -7.44 -10.32
CA LEU A 101 11.43 -7.74 -9.40
C LEU A 101 12.66 -8.23 -10.18
N ASP A 102 12.49 -9.19 -11.08
CA ASP A 102 13.58 -9.77 -11.86
C ASP A 102 14.25 -8.71 -12.75
N ALA A 103 13.44 -7.91 -13.45
CA ALA A 103 13.94 -6.81 -14.27
C ALA A 103 14.68 -5.75 -13.45
N ALA A 104 14.17 -5.38 -12.28
CA ALA A 104 14.81 -4.42 -11.40
C ALA A 104 16.13 -4.95 -10.82
N VAL A 105 16.16 -6.22 -10.40
CA VAL A 105 17.38 -6.85 -9.86
C VAL A 105 18.47 -6.97 -10.95
N ALA A 106 18.10 -7.13 -12.20
CA ALA A 106 19.03 -7.13 -13.34
C ALA A 106 19.52 -5.72 -13.74
N SER A 107 18.83 -4.66 -13.32
CA SER A 107 19.18 -3.26 -13.62
C SER A 107 20.19 -2.72 -12.62
N GLU A 108 21.28 -2.10 -13.07
CA GLU A 108 22.28 -1.47 -12.20
C GLU A 108 21.68 -0.41 -11.28
N SER A 109 20.79 0.43 -11.79
CA SER A 109 20.21 1.58 -11.08
C SER A 109 18.98 1.24 -10.22
N LEU A 110 18.24 0.14 -10.52
CA LEU A 110 17.04 -0.27 -9.79
C LEU A 110 17.25 -1.52 -8.90
N ASN A 111 18.43 -2.14 -8.94
CA ASN A 111 18.73 -3.38 -8.20
C ASN A 111 18.40 -3.27 -6.70
N ALA A 112 18.83 -2.19 -6.05
CA ALA A 112 18.55 -1.97 -4.63
C ALA A 112 17.04 -1.87 -4.34
N MET A 113 16.26 -1.29 -5.25
CA MET A 113 14.81 -1.17 -5.10
C MET A 113 14.12 -2.52 -5.31
N GLY A 114 14.54 -3.30 -6.32
CA GLY A 114 14.03 -4.67 -6.50
C GLY A 114 14.26 -5.53 -5.27
N LYS A 115 15.46 -5.52 -4.69
CA LYS A 115 15.78 -6.23 -3.44
C LYS A 115 14.93 -5.76 -2.27
N ALA A 116 14.84 -4.43 -2.07
CA ALA A 116 14.06 -3.86 -0.96
C ALA A 116 12.58 -4.26 -1.03
N LEU A 117 11.98 -4.29 -2.23
CA LEU A 117 10.60 -4.75 -2.40
C LEU A 117 10.47 -6.24 -2.10
N GLY A 118 11.40 -7.07 -2.58
CA GLY A 118 11.42 -8.50 -2.28
C GLY A 118 11.53 -8.79 -0.79
N ASP A 119 12.38 -8.06 -0.07
CA ASP A 119 12.56 -8.18 1.38
C ASP A 119 11.26 -7.82 2.13
N VAL A 120 10.62 -6.70 1.77
CA VAL A 120 9.36 -6.30 2.42
C VAL A 120 8.22 -7.25 2.06
N TRP A 121 8.20 -7.80 0.84
CA TRP A 121 7.24 -8.84 0.47
C TRP A 121 7.43 -10.12 1.31
N GLY A 122 8.67 -10.50 1.57
CA GLY A 122 8.98 -11.58 2.52
C GLY A 122 8.39 -11.34 3.90
N LEU A 123 8.48 -10.09 4.40
CA LEU A 123 7.85 -9.70 5.68
C LEU A 123 6.31 -9.78 5.63
N VAL A 124 5.67 -9.43 4.51
CA VAL A 124 4.21 -9.59 4.37
C VAL A 124 3.82 -11.05 4.56
N LYS A 125 4.48 -11.97 3.85
CA LYS A 125 4.18 -13.41 3.94
C LYS A 125 4.39 -13.92 5.36
N GLN A 126 5.52 -13.60 5.98
CA GLN A 126 5.82 -13.98 7.36
C GLN A 126 4.80 -13.42 8.36
N THR A 127 4.38 -12.16 8.17
CA THR A 127 3.38 -11.50 9.03
C THR A 127 2.03 -12.22 8.94
N VAL A 128 1.57 -12.53 7.72
CA VAL A 128 0.31 -13.26 7.52
C VAL A 128 0.37 -14.66 8.13
N GLU A 129 1.48 -15.36 7.97
CA GLU A 129 1.69 -16.67 8.58
C GLU A 129 1.62 -16.59 10.11
N THR A 130 2.33 -15.63 10.72
CA THR A 130 2.35 -15.43 12.18
C THR A 130 0.95 -15.08 12.70
N VAL A 131 0.25 -14.16 12.04
CA VAL A 131 -1.11 -13.74 12.44
C VAL A 131 -2.10 -14.89 12.32
N ASN A 132 -1.99 -15.74 11.30
CA ASN A 132 -2.87 -16.89 11.13
C ASN A 132 -2.67 -18.00 12.17
N GLN A 133 -1.55 -18.02 12.90
CA GLN A 133 -1.32 -18.94 14.00
C GLN A 133 -2.04 -18.52 15.30
N GLU A 134 -2.47 -17.26 15.40
CA GLU A 134 -3.19 -16.75 16.57
C GLU A 134 -4.64 -17.27 16.57
N ALA A 135 -5.02 -17.95 17.65
CA ALA A 135 -6.34 -18.54 17.81
C ALA A 135 -7.42 -17.51 18.21
N ASP A 136 -7.02 -16.49 19.00
CA ASP A 136 -7.93 -15.41 19.37
C ASP A 136 -8.12 -14.44 18.23
N THR A 137 -9.33 -14.42 17.66
CA THR A 137 -9.68 -13.57 16.53
C THR A 137 -9.53 -12.08 16.84
N VAL A 138 -9.76 -11.66 18.08
CA VAL A 138 -9.65 -10.26 18.49
C VAL A 138 -8.18 -9.82 18.42
N THR A 139 -7.27 -10.58 19.02
CA THR A 139 -5.83 -10.35 18.94
C THR A 139 -5.35 -10.42 17.50
N ARG A 140 -5.74 -11.45 16.76
CA ARG A 140 -5.36 -11.65 15.35
C ARG A 140 -5.68 -10.46 14.46
N LEU A 141 -6.82 -9.78 14.67
CA LEU A 141 -7.29 -8.70 13.82
C LEU A 141 -7.08 -7.29 14.43
N SER A 142 -6.53 -7.19 15.63
CA SER A 142 -6.32 -5.91 16.32
C SER A 142 -5.49 -4.91 15.52
N SER A 143 -4.54 -5.41 14.74
CA SER A 143 -3.61 -4.61 13.94
C SER A 143 -3.93 -4.63 12.43
N ALA A 144 -5.20 -4.87 12.06
CA ALA A 144 -5.62 -4.96 10.65
C ALA A 144 -5.42 -3.64 9.86
N THR A 145 -5.60 -2.49 10.50
CA THR A 145 -5.37 -1.17 9.86
C THR A 145 -3.89 -0.92 9.55
N PRO A 146 -2.93 -1.10 10.48
CA PRO A 146 -1.50 -1.06 10.15
C PRO A 146 -1.09 -2.05 9.08
N PHE A 147 -1.70 -3.25 9.02
CA PHE A 147 -1.44 -4.22 7.97
C PHE A 147 -1.91 -3.71 6.59
N LEU A 148 -3.14 -3.19 6.50
CA LEU A 148 -3.67 -2.61 5.27
C LEU A 148 -2.76 -1.49 4.73
N ASP A 149 -2.32 -0.60 5.60
CA ASP A 149 -1.44 0.50 5.24
C ASP A 149 -0.08 0.00 4.73
N ALA A 150 0.53 -0.96 5.44
CA ALA A 150 1.79 -1.58 5.01
C ALA A 150 1.65 -2.31 3.67
N PHE A 151 0.60 -3.13 3.51
CA PHE A 151 0.35 -3.85 2.26
C PHE A 151 0.10 -2.87 1.10
N GLY A 152 -0.62 -1.78 1.35
CA GLY A 152 -0.81 -0.71 0.39
C GLY A 152 0.51 -0.10 -0.08
N HIS A 153 1.45 0.16 0.82
CA HIS A 153 2.80 0.63 0.46
C HIS A 153 3.54 -0.37 -0.44
N VAL A 154 3.40 -1.67 -0.19
CA VAL A 154 4.02 -2.71 -1.03
C VAL A 154 3.44 -2.68 -2.45
N VAL A 155 2.11 -2.60 -2.58
CA VAL A 155 1.45 -2.50 -3.89
C VAL A 155 1.89 -1.24 -4.64
N ILE A 156 1.94 -0.11 -3.96
CA ILE A 156 2.37 1.17 -4.57
C ILE A 156 3.86 1.15 -4.91
N ALA A 157 4.71 0.53 -4.09
CA ALA A 157 6.13 0.34 -4.42
C ALA A 157 6.30 -0.48 -5.71
N TRP A 158 5.54 -1.58 -5.85
CA TRP A 158 5.52 -2.36 -7.08
C TRP A 158 5.10 -1.53 -8.30
N LEU A 159 4.05 -0.72 -8.17
CA LEU A 159 3.61 0.16 -9.26
C LEU A 159 4.65 1.24 -9.60
N TRP A 160 5.34 1.82 -8.62
CA TRP A 160 6.45 2.74 -8.85
C TRP A 160 7.63 2.05 -9.53
N LEU A 161 7.97 0.82 -9.13
CA LEU A 161 9.04 0.05 -9.76
C LEU A 161 8.75 -0.21 -11.25
N ARG A 162 7.52 -0.61 -11.57
CA ARG A 162 7.09 -0.79 -12.97
C ARG A 162 7.20 0.51 -13.78
N GLN A 163 6.80 1.65 -13.21
CA GLN A 163 6.94 2.94 -13.86
C GLN A 163 8.41 3.32 -14.06
N ALA A 164 9.27 3.06 -13.08
CA ALA A 164 10.70 3.35 -13.19
C ALA A 164 11.41 2.46 -14.24
N LEU A 165 11.02 1.19 -14.36
CA LEU A 165 11.52 0.30 -15.41
C LEU A 165 11.17 0.82 -16.80
N VAL A 166 9.90 1.18 -17.05
CA VAL A 166 9.46 1.78 -18.32
C VAL A 166 10.17 3.10 -18.59
N ALA A 167 10.33 3.94 -17.57
CA ALA A 167 11.03 5.22 -17.70
C ALA A 167 12.50 5.04 -18.09
N GLN A 168 13.20 4.06 -17.50
CA GLN A 168 14.58 3.75 -17.86
C GLN A 168 14.72 3.23 -19.28
N GLU A 169 13.82 2.35 -19.71
CA GLU A 169 13.81 1.85 -21.09
C GLU A 169 13.61 3.01 -22.09
N ALA A 170 12.70 3.93 -21.81
CA ALA A 170 12.47 5.11 -22.62
C ALA A 170 13.70 6.02 -22.71
N LEU A 171 14.38 6.29 -21.60
CA LEU A 171 15.61 7.07 -21.54
C LEU A 171 16.75 6.42 -22.34
N GLN A 172 16.91 5.11 -22.23
CA GLN A 172 17.93 4.34 -22.96
C GLN A 172 17.65 4.30 -24.49
N SER A 173 16.38 4.30 -24.89
CA SER A 173 15.96 4.30 -26.30
C SER A 173 16.03 5.69 -26.97
N GLY A 174 16.44 6.72 -26.24
CA GLY A 174 16.65 8.06 -26.77
C GLY A 174 15.42 8.95 -26.82
N ALA A 175 14.44 8.76 -25.94
CA ALA A 175 13.26 9.60 -25.78
C ALA A 175 13.60 10.99 -25.21
N GLN A 176 14.43 11.77 -25.91
CA GLN A 176 14.96 13.07 -25.42
C GLN A 176 13.88 14.12 -25.20
N ALA A 177 12.79 14.09 -25.97
CA ALA A 177 11.71 15.08 -25.86
C ALA A 177 10.99 15.04 -24.49
N ASP A 178 10.98 13.87 -23.82
CA ASP A 178 10.28 13.63 -22.56
C ASP A 178 11.25 13.20 -21.44
N ALA A 179 12.55 13.45 -21.60
CA ALA A 179 13.58 12.98 -20.66
C ALA A 179 13.31 13.44 -19.24
N ASP A 180 12.97 14.72 -19.02
CA ASP A 180 12.67 15.26 -17.69
C ASP A 180 11.48 14.53 -17.01
N PHE A 181 10.47 14.15 -17.80
CA PHE A 181 9.34 13.37 -17.28
C PHE A 181 9.77 11.98 -16.80
N TYR A 182 10.58 11.28 -17.59
CA TYR A 182 11.06 9.95 -17.21
C TYR A 182 12.05 9.99 -16.05
N GLU A 183 12.96 10.96 -16.02
CA GLU A 183 13.84 11.20 -14.86
C GLU A 183 13.01 11.49 -13.59
N GLY A 184 11.94 12.29 -13.70
CA GLY A 184 11.01 12.55 -12.61
C GLY A 184 10.34 11.28 -12.08
N LYS A 185 9.98 10.32 -12.96
CA LYS A 185 9.43 9.02 -12.54
C LYS A 185 10.43 8.18 -11.78
N VAL A 186 11.67 8.14 -12.22
CA VAL A 186 12.75 7.43 -11.52
C VAL A 186 13.02 8.08 -10.16
N ALA A 187 13.10 9.39 -10.09
CA ALA A 187 13.33 10.13 -8.85
C ALA A 187 12.20 9.92 -7.83
N ALA A 188 10.94 9.94 -8.28
CA ALA A 188 9.78 9.68 -7.43
C ALA A 188 9.78 8.23 -6.88
N CYS A 189 10.13 7.26 -7.73
CA CYS A 189 10.33 5.87 -7.30
C CYS A 189 11.41 5.78 -6.21
N GLN A 190 12.58 6.38 -6.43
CA GLN A 190 13.67 6.40 -5.45
C GLN A 190 13.25 7.02 -4.12
N PHE A 191 12.52 8.14 -4.16
CA PHE A 191 11.99 8.79 -2.96
C PHE A 191 11.04 7.85 -2.22
N PHE A 192 10.08 7.21 -2.93
CA PHE A 192 9.14 6.28 -2.32
C PHE A 192 9.83 5.12 -1.61
N TYR A 193 10.83 4.53 -2.26
CA TYR A 193 11.59 3.42 -1.70
C TYR A 193 12.47 3.78 -0.51
N ARG A 194 12.99 5.01 -0.47
CA ARG A 194 13.83 5.49 0.63
C ARG A 194 13.04 6.00 1.82
N TYR A 195 11.86 6.56 1.59
CA TYR A 195 11.09 7.26 2.61
C TYR A 195 9.83 6.48 3.05
N HIS A 196 9.04 5.97 2.12
CA HIS A 196 7.77 5.31 2.45
C HIS A 196 7.89 3.80 2.65
N LEU A 197 8.58 3.08 1.80
CA LEU A 197 8.66 1.63 1.88
C LEU A 197 9.26 1.11 3.21
N PRO A 198 10.27 1.73 3.83
CA PRO A 198 10.76 1.30 5.14
C PRO A 198 9.71 1.37 6.25
N GLN A 199 8.76 2.32 6.17
CA GLN A 199 7.67 2.41 7.14
C GLN A 199 6.73 1.20 7.07
N ALA A 200 6.55 0.61 5.88
CA ALA A 200 5.78 -0.62 5.73
C ALA A 200 6.43 -1.80 6.48
N ALA A 201 7.76 -1.93 6.40
CA ALA A 201 8.49 -2.96 7.11
C ALA A 201 8.29 -2.87 8.64
N GLU A 202 8.36 -1.66 9.21
CA GLU A 202 8.12 -1.45 10.65
C GLU A 202 6.66 -1.75 11.04
N LYS A 203 5.68 -1.34 10.23
CA LYS A 203 4.28 -1.68 10.47
C LYS A 203 4.04 -3.18 10.43
N LEU A 204 4.66 -3.91 9.49
CA LEU A 204 4.55 -5.38 9.42
C LEU A 204 5.15 -6.04 10.66
N ARG A 205 6.31 -5.57 11.16
CA ARG A 205 6.88 -6.08 12.41
C ARG A 205 5.97 -5.84 13.60
N TYR A 206 5.34 -4.65 13.68
CA TYR A 206 4.34 -4.36 14.71
C TYR A 206 3.15 -5.30 14.61
N VAL A 207 2.60 -5.52 13.41
CA VAL A 207 1.48 -6.46 13.20
C VAL A 207 1.87 -7.88 13.63
N ALA A 208 3.06 -8.35 13.25
CA ALA A 208 3.56 -9.68 13.60
C ALA A 208 3.82 -9.85 15.11
N SER A 209 4.07 -8.77 15.84
CA SER A 209 4.25 -8.83 17.30
C SER A 209 2.96 -9.14 18.06
N GLN A 210 1.81 -8.97 17.42
CA GLN A 210 0.48 -9.16 18.02
C GLN A 210 0.33 -8.41 19.35
N ASP A 211 0.85 -7.18 19.39
CA ASP A 211 0.80 -6.33 20.56
C ASP A 211 -0.63 -6.10 21.05
N ARG A 212 -0.85 -6.29 22.33
CA ARG A 212 -2.17 -6.20 22.97
C ARG A 212 -2.41 -4.87 23.67
N SER A 213 -1.48 -3.94 23.64
CA SER A 213 -1.58 -2.68 24.41
C SER A 213 -2.89 -1.93 24.16
N VAL A 214 -3.38 -1.92 22.92
CA VAL A 214 -4.66 -1.28 22.56
C VAL A 214 -5.85 -2.08 23.09
N LEU A 215 -5.81 -3.42 23.03
CA LEU A 215 -6.88 -4.28 23.49
C LEU A 215 -7.02 -4.29 25.02
N ASP A 216 -5.90 -4.21 25.71
CA ASP A 216 -5.83 -4.28 27.16
C ASP A 216 -6.08 -2.90 27.82
N THR A 217 -6.13 -1.82 27.02
CA THR A 217 -6.42 -0.46 27.48
C THR A 217 -7.87 -0.34 27.95
N GLN A 218 -8.05 0.24 29.16
CA GLN A 218 -9.37 0.43 29.78
C GLN A 218 -9.82 1.88 29.62
N ALA A 219 -11.11 2.06 29.31
CA ALA A 219 -11.69 3.41 29.18
C ALA A 219 -11.54 4.25 30.48
N SER A 220 -11.63 3.58 31.65
CA SER A 220 -11.46 4.23 32.97
C SER A 220 -10.10 4.89 33.16
N TRP A 221 -9.07 4.46 32.44
CA TRP A 221 -7.74 5.07 32.54
C TRP A 221 -7.68 6.48 31.96
N PHE A 222 -8.63 6.84 31.12
CA PHE A 222 -8.72 8.18 30.50
C PHE A 222 -9.81 9.05 31.11
N THR A 223 -10.77 8.49 31.82
CA THR A 223 -11.92 9.24 32.34
C THR A 223 -11.76 9.63 33.81
N GLY A 224 -10.80 9.05 34.53
CA GLY A 224 -10.58 9.33 35.95
C GLY A 224 -11.72 8.91 36.88
N GLN A 225 -12.64 8.04 36.39
CA GLN A 225 -13.76 7.46 37.14
C GLN A 225 -13.56 5.98 37.39
#